data_82d460b30094ed240ba6fefd0b9a5ce9
#
_entry.id   82d460b30094ed240ba6fefd0b9a5ce9
#
_cell.length_a   1.000
_cell.length_b   1.000
_cell.length_c   1.000
_cell.angle_alpha   90.00
_cell.angle_beta   90.00
_cell.angle_gamma   90.00
#
_symmetry.space_group_name_H-M   'P 1'
#
loop_
_entity.id
_entity.type
_entity.pdbx_description
1 polymer ?
#
loop_
_entity_poly.entity_id
_entity_poly.type
_entity_poly.pdbx_seq_one_letter_code
_entity_poly.pdbx_strand_id
1 'polypeptide(L)'
;MAAGRWGAALGIGLIALAAADEEYVIWRSSTLNALEWTPASGAYASREACDQAVARRQGRVAKAVEFLRRIGADDIVMRAVGDRVYECRPALTRPPARPSRSEPAQSP
;
A
#
# COMPACT_ATOMS: atom_id res chain seq x y z
N MET A 1 -23.73 23.60 -32.50
CA MET A 1 -22.59 22.97 -32.66
C MET A 1 -21.84 22.82 -31.41
N ALA A 2 -21.37 23.83 -30.85
CA ALA A 2 -20.63 23.74 -29.63
C ALA A 2 -21.47 23.15 -28.52
N ALA A 3 -22.72 23.48 -28.46
CA ALA A 3 -23.58 23.00 -27.39
C ALA A 3 -23.69 21.48 -27.39
N GLY A 4 -23.78 20.88 -28.56
CA GLY A 4 -23.89 19.43 -28.61
C GLY A 4 -22.63 18.77 -28.07
N ARG A 5 -21.48 19.31 -28.41
CA ARG A 5 -20.27 18.72 -27.93
C ARG A 5 -20.15 18.90 -26.42
N TRP A 6 -20.63 20.00 -25.94
CA TRP A 6 -20.58 20.23 -24.50
C TRP A 6 -21.36 19.16 -23.76
N GLY A 7 -22.55 18.85 -24.21
CA GLY A 7 -23.35 17.86 -23.53
C GLY A 7 -22.68 16.50 -23.53
N ALA A 8 -22.12 16.12 -24.66
CA ALA A 8 -21.45 14.83 -24.73
C ALA A 8 -20.25 14.80 -23.82
N ALA A 9 -19.49 15.88 -23.81
CA ALA A 9 -18.31 15.91 -22.98
C ALA A 9 -18.68 15.82 -21.53
N LEU A 10 -19.76 16.47 -21.13
CA LEU A 10 -20.16 16.43 -19.74
C LEU A 10 -20.53 15.01 -19.32
N GLY A 11 -21.23 14.30 -20.16
CA GLY A 11 -21.63 12.95 -19.82
C GLY A 11 -20.43 12.05 -19.63
N ILE A 12 -19.47 12.13 -20.54
CA ILE A 12 -18.28 11.33 -20.42
C ILE A 12 -17.49 11.77 -19.22
N GLY A 13 -17.45 13.07 -18.96
CA GLY A 13 -16.72 13.59 -17.83
C GLY A 13 -17.23 13.06 -16.50
N LEU A 14 -18.53 12.93 -16.39
CA LEU A 14 -19.09 12.42 -15.15
C LEU A 14 -18.65 11.00 -14.87
N ILE A 15 -18.66 10.15 -15.89
CA ILE A 15 -18.24 8.78 -15.71
C ILE A 15 -16.76 8.74 -15.34
N ALA A 16 -15.95 9.52 -16.01
CA ALA A 16 -14.54 9.53 -15.72
C ALA A 16 -14.27 10.06 -14.31
N LEU A 17 -15.02 11.04 -13.88
CA LEU A 17 -14.82 11.57 -12.54
C LEU A 17 -15.16 10.54 -11.48
N ALA A 18 -16.20 9.76 -11.70
CA ALA A 18 -16.55 8.72 -10.75
C ALA A 18 -15.41 7.73 -10.60
N ALA A 19 -14.79 7.35 -11.69
CA ALA A 19 -13.66 6.44 -11.62
C ALA A 19 -12.42 7.12 -11.07
N ALA A 20 -12.22 8.40 -11.42
CA ALA A 20 -11.02 9.09 -10.99
C ALA A 20 -11.09 9.53 -9.54
N ASP A 21 -12.29 9.57 -8.98
CA ASP A 21 -12.41 9.97 -7.60
C ASP A 21 -11.89 8.93 -6.64
N GLU A 22 -11.69 7.74 -7.10
CA GLU A 22 -11.20 6.70 -6.22
C GLU A 22 -9.71 6.84 -6.10
N GLU A 23 -9.26 7.30 -4.96
CA GLU A 23 -7.86 7.45 -4.68
C GLU A 23 -7.36 6.27 -3.89
N TYR A 24 -6.07 6.02 -3.98
CA TYR A 24 -5.46 4.88 -3.32
C TYR A 24 -4.39 5.35 -2.36
N VAL A 25 -4.28 4.66 -1.25
CA VAL A 25 -3.33 5.00 -0.20
C VAL A 25 -2.52 3.75 0.10
N ILE A 26 -1.24 3.93 0.39
CA ILE A 26 -0.39 2.83 0.81
C ILE A 26 -0.50 2.69 2.31
N TRP A 27 -0.80 1.50 2.76
CA TRP A 27 -0.80 1.16 4.17
C TRP A 27 0.46 0.36 4.47
N ARG A 28 0.99 0.55 5.64
CA ARG A 28 2.20 -0.13 6.08
C ARG A 28 1.93 -0.88 7.37
N SER A 29 2.50 -2.06 7.48
CA SER A 29 2.43 -2.86 8.68
C SER A 29 3.79 -3.48 8.93
N SER A 30 4.17 -3.64 10.19
CA SER A 30 5.43 -4.29 10.54
C SER A 30 5.36 -4.73 11.98
N THR A 31 6.29 -5.60 12.38
CA THR A 31 6.36 -5.99 13.78
C THR A 31 6.70 -4.83 14.68
N LEU A 32 7.28 -3.78 14.13
CA LEU A 32 7.62 -2.62 14.94
C LEU A 32 6.39 -1.87 15.43
N ASN A 33 5.26 -2.00 14.75
CA ASN A 33 4.04 -1.38 15.21
C ASN A 33 2.96 -2.43 15.49
N ALA A 34 3.37 -3.57 15.99
CA ALA A 34 2.47 -4.64 16.43
C ALA A 34 1.61 -5.16 15.30
N LEU A 35 2.11 -5.13 14.08
CA LEU A 35 1.43 -5.60 12.88
C LEU A 35 0.17 -4.81 12.56
N GLU A 36 0.03 -3.65 13.15
CA GLU A 36 -1.11 -2.80 12.81
C GLU A 36 -0.87 -2.08 11.51
N TRP A 37 -1.95 -1.74 10.83
CA TRP A 37 -1.84 -1.01 9.58
C TRP A 37 -1.93 0.47 9.84
N THR A 38 -0.98 1.21 9.30
CA THR A 38 -1.00 2.66 9.37
C THR A 38 -0.81 3.23 7.97
N PRO A 39 -1.44 4.36 7.67
CA PRO A 39 -1.22 4.98 6.37
C PRO A 39 0.23 5.42 6.24
N ALA A 40 0.84 5.12 5.12
CA ALA A 40 2.26 5.41 4.91
C ALA A 40 2.48 6.39 3.77
N SER A 41 1.43 6.85 3.13
CA SER A 41 1.59 7.75 2.01
C SER A 41 0.39 8.67 1.89
N GLY A 42 0.53 9.71 1.08
CA GLY A 42 -0.63 10.46 0.63
C GLY A 42 -1.37 9.66 -0.43
N ALA A 43 -2.31 10.30 -1.07
CA ALA A 43 -3.17 9.62 -2.03
C ALA A 43 -2.53 9.53 -3.39
N TYR A 44 -2.77 8.43 -4.07
CA TYR A 44 -2.38 8.23 -5.45
C TYR A 44 -3.63 8.24 -6.30
N ALA A 45 -3.52 8.81 -7.49
CA ALA A 45 -4.70 8.98 -8.35
C ALA A 45 -5.16 7.69 -8.99
N SER A 46 -4.34 6.66 -9.01
CA SER A 46 -4.72 5.40 -9.64
C SER A 46 -4.12 4.24 -8.85
N ARG A 47 -4.73 3.09 -9.01
CA ARG A 47 -4.21 1.89 -8.37
C ARG A 47 -2.86 1.53 -8.96
N GLU A 48 -2.68 1.75 -10.25
CA GLU A 48 -1.42 1.40 -10.89
C GLU A 48 -0.28 2.24 -10.31
N ALA A 49 -0.49 3.53 -10.13
CA ALA A 49 0.54 4.38 -9.54
C ALA A 49 0.84 3.96 -8.12
N CYS A 50 -0.17 3.58 -7.37
CA CYS A 50 0.01 3.12 -6.01
C CYS A 50 0.79 1.81 -5.99
N ASP A 51 0.45 0.87 -6.86
CA ASP A 51 1.14 -0.41 -6.90
C ASP A 51 2.61 -0.24 -7.28
N GLN A 52 2.92 0.69 -8.17
CA GLN A 52 4.31 0.95 -8.52
C GLN A 52 5.07 1.51 -7.33
N ALA A 53 4.42 2.38 -6.56
CA ALA A 53 5.05 2.92 -5.37
C ALA A 53 5.28 1.84 -4.32
N VAL A 54 4.35 0.90 -4.17
CA VAL A 54 4.53 -0.22 -3.26
C VAL A 54 5.72 -1.07 -3.70
N ALA A 55 5.84 -1.34 -4.99
CA ALA A 55 6.96 -2.13 -5.48
C ALA A 55 8.29 -1.46 -5.14
N ARG A 56 8.36 -0.15 -5.28
CA ARG A 56 9.59 0.55 -4.93
C ARG A 56 9.88 0.47 -3.45
N ARG A 57 8.86 0.58 -2.61
CA ARG A 57 9.06 0.49 -1.17
C ARG A 57 9.50 -0.89 -0.76
N GLN A 58 8.91 -1.93 -1.35
CA GLN A 58 9.32 -3.30 -1.04
C GLN A 58 10.75 -3.58 -1.52
N GLY A 59 11.13 -2.98 -2.63
CA GLY A 59 12.51 -3.09 -3.10
C GLY A 59 13.50 -2.47 -2.13
N ARG A 60 13.13 -1.36 -1.52
CA ARG A 60 14.00 -0.75 -0.51
C ARG A 60 14.11 -1.62 0.74
N VAL A 61 13.02 -2.27 1.12
CA VAL A 61 13.06 -3.19 2.25
C VAL A 61 14.03 -4.33 1.96
N ALA A 62 13.96 -4.90 0.76
CA ALA A 62 14.84 -5.99 0.39
C ALA A 62 16.31 -5.54 0.44
N LYS A 63 16.60 -4.34 -0.04
CA LYS A 63 17.96 -3.83 -0.01
C LYS A 63 18.42 -3.56 1.41
N ALA A 64 17.52 -3.09 2.26
CA ALA A 64 17.86 -2.83 3.65
C ALA A 64 18.20 -4.13 4.37
N VAL A 65 17.43 -5.19 4.12
CA VAL A 65 17.71 -6.48 4.72
C VAL A 65 19.07 -7.01 4.26
N GLU A 66 19.36 -6.84 2.97
CA GLU A 66 20.64 -7.29 2.43
C GLU A 66 21.80 -6.54 3.08
N PHE A 67 21.64 -5.24 3.24
CA PHE A 67 22.66 -4.43 3.90
C PHE A 67 22.86 -4.88 5.35
N LEU A 68 21.77 -5.10 6.08
CA LEU A 68 21.85 -5.53 7.46
C LEU A 68 22.53 -6.88 7.57
N ARG A 69 22.27 -7.77 6.63
CA ARG A 69 22.93 -9.07 6.63
C ARG A 69 24.43 -8.93 6.45
N ARG A 70 24.84 -8.01 5.58
CA ARG A 70 26.27 -7.83 5.31
C ARG A 70 27.01 -7.25 6.49
N ILE A 71 26.38 -6.41 7.29
CA ILE A 71 27.05 -5.84 8.44
C ILE A 71 26.87 -6.67 9.69
N GLY A 72 26.24 -7.84 9.59
CA GLY A 72 26.10 -8.73 10.73
C GLY A 72 25.08 -8.29 11.75
N ALA A 73 24.02 -7.64 11.32
CA ALA A 73 22.98 -7.19 12.25
C ALA A 73 22.27 -8.39 12.87
N ASP A 74 21.69 -8.17 14.05
CA ASP A 74 20.93 -9.19 14.73
C ASP A 74 19.78 -9.71 13.91
N ASP A 75 19.46 -10.98 14.08
CA ASP A 75 18.30 -11.57 13.41
C ASP A 75 17.02 -10.85 13.77
N ILE A 76 16.92 -10.37 14.99
CA ILE A 76 15.71 -9.66 15.41
C ILE A 76 15.53 -8.40 14.58
N VAL A 77 16.61 -7.65 14.37
CA VAL A 77 16.56 -6.43 13.57
C VAL A 77 16.23 -6.76 12.13
N MET A 78 16.88 -7.76 11.57
CA MET A 78 16.62 -8.13 10.18
C MET A 78 15.18 -8.59 9.96
N ARG A 79 14.66 -9.34 10.95
CA ARG A 79 13.30 -9.82 10.85
C ARG A 79 12.31 -8.67 10.95
N ALA A 80 12.56 -7.72 11.86
CA ALA A 80 11.69 -6.57 12.01
C ALA A 80 11.64 -5.74 10.74
N VAL A 81 12.78 -5.52 10.11
CA VAL A 81 12.82 -4.75 8.86
C VAL A 81 12.19 -5.54 7.72
N GLY A 82 12.52 -6.83 7.62
CA GLY A 82 12.02 -7.65 6.53
C GLY A 82 10.53 -7.95 6.62
N ASP A 83 9.96 -7.80 7.81
CA ASP A 83 8.54 -8.05 7.99
C ASP A 83 7.68 -6.85 7.58
N ARG A 84 8.28 -5.78 7.12
CA ARG A 84 7.53 -4.61 6.71
C ARG A 84 6.78 -4.90 5.42
N VAL A 85 5.48 -4.65 5.44
CA VAL A 85 4.61 -4.95 4.32
C VAL A 85 3.84 -3.69 3.95
N TYR A 86 3.68 -3.49 2.65
CA TYR A 86 2.92 -2.36 2.12
C TYR A 86 1.78 -2.89 1.27
N GLU A 87 0.65 -2.20 1.35
CA GLU A 87 -0.50 -2.61 0.57
C GLU A 87 -1.27 -1.40 0.10
N CYS A 88 -1.69 -1.40 -1.17
CA CYS A 88 -2.53 -0.35 -1.71
C CYS A 88 -3.99 -0.66 -1.45
N ARG A 89 -4.70 0.34 -0.96
CA ARG A 89 -6.14 0.22 -0.75
C ARG A 89 -6.82 1.50 -1.18
N PRO A 90 -8.07 1.42 -1.60
CA PRO A 90 -8.82 2.63 -1.82
C PRO A 90 -8.82 3.48 -0.55
N ALA A 91 -8.83 4.77 -0.70
CA ALA A 91 -8.79 5.67 0.43
C ALA A 91 -9.90 5.32 1.42
N LEU A 92 -9.61 5.43 2.69
CA LEU A 92 -10.55 5.12 3.76
C LEU A 92 -10.85 3.63 3.94
N THR A 93 -10.13 2.76 3.26
CA THR A 93 -10.32 1.32 3.40
C THR A 93 -9.10 0.71 4.06
N ARG A 94 -9.24 0.33 5.30
CA ARG A 94 -8.12 -0.27 6.04
C ARG A 94 -7.94 -1.73 5.63
N PRO A 95 -6.72 -2.20 5.43
CA PRO A 95 -6.51 -3.60 5.14
C PRO A 95 -6.95 -4.49 6.30
N PRO A 96 -7.26 -5.76 6.04
CA PRO A 96 -7.59 -6.67 7.13
C PRO A 96 -6.41 -6.84 8.07
N ALA A 97 -6.71 -7.08 9.33
CA ALA A 97 -5.67 -7.24 10.34
C ALA A 97 -4.75 -8.39 9.97
N ARG A 98 -3.47 -8.22 10.23
CA ARG A 98 -2.50 -9.29 9.97
C ARG A 98 -2.51 -10.25 11.14
N PRO A 99 -2.44 -11.55 10.88
CA PRO A 99 -2.36 -12.51 11.99
C PRO A 99 -0.98 -12.42 12.62
N SER A 100 -0.96 -12.56 13.92
CA SER A 100 0.28 -12.62 14.67
C SER A 100 0.97 -13.93 14.41
N ARG A 101 2.32 -13.93 14.44
CA ARG A 101 3.02 -15.17 14.25
C ARG A 101 2.75 -16.17 15.32
N SER A 102 2.37 -15.70 16.48
CA SER A 102 2.11 -16.61 17.58
C SER A 102 0.73 -17.19 17.51
N GLU A 103 -0.05 -16.88 16.50
CA GLU A 103 -1.39 -17.36 16.45
C GLU A 103 -1.68 -18.40 15.43
N PRO A 104 -0.73 -19.00 14.79
CA PRO A 104 -1.08 -20.05 13.83
C PRO A 104 -1.74 -21.22 14.52
N ALA A 105 -1.54 -21.34 15.77
CA ALA A 105 -2.12 -22.46 16.47
C ALA A 105 -3.62 -22.39 16.53
N GLN A 106 -4.16 -21.26 16.26
CA GLN A 106 -5.57 -21.20 16.22
C GLN A 106 -6.15 -21.82 15.07
N SER A 107 -5.41 -22.09 14.10
CA SER A 107 -5.96 -22.77 12.97
C SER A 107 -6.35 -24.08 13.42
N PRO A 108 -7.50 -24.42 13.39
CA PRO A 108 -7.98 -25.71 13.87
C PRO A 108 -7.60 -26.85 13.01
#